data_ffdf22808d262a3c4ecbb246257c795e
#
_entry.id   ffdf22808d262a3c4ecbb246257c795e
#
_cell.length_a   1.000
_cell.length_b   1.000
_cell.length_c   1.000
_cell.angle_alpha   90.00
_cell.angle_beta   90.00
_cell.angle_gamma   90.00
#
_symmetry.space_group_name_H-M   'P 1'
#
loop_
_entity.id
_entity.type
_entity.pdbx_description
1 polymer ?
#
loop_
_entity_poly.entity_id
_entity_poly.type
_entity_poly.pdbx_seq_one_letter_code
_entity_poly.pdbx_strand_id
1 'polypeptide(L)'
;MQYIFKLPNKYTFEKESIKGTNFESKELSDKAKFAVIETETGHEARIREKDCDFHYYILEGKGNFEIDGKIEECQKGDLAIIPSGSIFKYSGKMKLLLMTIPWWRPEQEETF
;
A
#
# COMPACT_ATOMS: atom_id res chain seq x y z
N MET A 1 16.26 -6.48 22.20
CA MET A 1 15.70 -5.80 21.01
C MET A 1 14.85 -6.79 20.21
N GLN A 2 13.71 -6.35 19.74
CA GLN A 2 12.79 -7.19 18.96
C GLN A 2 13.08 -7.06 17.47
N TYR A 3 13.26 -8.20 16.79
CA TYR A 3 13.50 -8.22 15.34
C TYR A 3 12.38 -8.88 14.56
N ILE A 4 11.52 -9.65 15.21
CA ILE A 4 10.39 -10.33 14.57
C ILE A 4 9.12 -9.63 14.99
N PHE A 5 8.35 -9.17 14.01
CA PHE A 5 7.11 -8.44 14.23
C PHE A 5 5.95 -9.28 13.70
N LYS A 6 4.99 -9.54 14.57
CA LYS A 6 3.80 -10.29 14.20
C LYS A 6 2.74 -9.33 13.67
N LEU A 7 2.00 -9.75 12.67
CA LEU A 7 0.90 -8.95 12.17
C LEU A 7 -0.19 -8.89 13.26
N PRO A 8 -0.61 -7.69 13.69
CA PRO A 8 -1.70 -7.56 14.66
C PRO A 8 -2.97 -8.26 14.19
N ASN A 9 -3.73 -8.80 15.13
CA ASN A 9 -4.98 -9.53 14.84
C ASN A 9 -6.18 -8.59 14.76
N LYS A 10 -6.00 -7.41 14.19
CA LYS A 10 -7.06 -6.43 14.00
C LYS A 10 -6.61 -5.40 12.98
N TYR A 11 -7.58 -4.75 12.34
CA TYR A 11 -7.25 -3.65 11.45
C TYR A 11 -6.77 -2.44 12.24
N THR A 12 -5.71 -1.81 11.78
CA THR A 12 -5.16 -0.59 12.40
C THR A 12 -5.61 0.67 11.66
N PHE A 13 -6.12 0.53 10.44
CA PHE A 13 -6.73 1.63 9.71
C PHE A 13 -7.77 1.13 8.70
N GLU A 14 -8.72 2.01 8.41
CA GLU A 14 -9.70 1.80 7.35
C GLU A 14 -9.82 3.12 6.60
N LYS A 15 -9.85 3.04 5.29
CA LYS A 15 -9.96 4.21 4.42
C LYS A 15 -10.71 3.80 3.16
N GLU A 16 -11.85 4.43 2.90
CA GLU A 16 -12.69 4.09 1.76
C GLU A 16 -13.01 2.59 1.76
N SER A 17 -12.63 1.89 0.70
CA SER A 17 -12.88 0.46 0.54
C SER A 17 -11.68 -0.41 0.92
N ILE A 18 -10.69 0.15 1.61
CA ILE A 18 -9.53 -0.61 2.07
C ILE A 18 -9.50 -0.73 3.59
N LYS A 19 -9.02 -1.87 4.05
CA LYS A 19 -8.76 -2.15 5.47
C LYS A 19 -7.33 -2.61 5.57
N GLY A 20 -6.59 -2.07 6.52
CA GLY A 20 -5.18 -2.38 6.63
C GLY A 20 -4.73 -2.63 8.05
N THR A 21 -3.62 -3.35 8.14
CA THR A 21 -2.96 -3.66 9.40
C THR A 21 -1.49 -3.30 9.27
N ASN A 22 -1.04 -2.35 10.09
CA ASN A 22 0.35 -1.92 10.09
C ASN A 22 1.22 -2.84 10.95
N PHE A 23 2.45 -3.07 10.52
CA PHE A 23 3.48 -3.62 11.38
C PHE A 23 4.07 -2.50 12.25
N GLU A 24 4.24 -2.77 13.54
CA GLU A 24 4.73 -1.79 14.51
C GLU A 24 6.25 -1.87 14.63
N SER A 25 6.96 -1.53 13.55
CA SER A 25 8.42 -1.72 13.43
C SER A 25 9.24 -0.43 13.43
N LYS A 26 8.60 0.72 13.64
CA LYS A 26 9.24 2.04 13.51
C LYS A 26 10.44 2.24 14.44
N GLU A 27 10.34 1.78 15.67
CA GLU A 27 11.43 1.96 16.65
C GLU A 27 12.70 1.22 16.26
N LEU A 28 12.57 0.08 15.59
CA LEU A 28 13.73 -0.65 15.10
C LEU A 28 14.28 -0.01 13.83
N SER A 29 13.43 0.34 12.90
CA SER A 29 13.81 0.97 11.64
C SER A 29 12.66 1.78 11.08
N ASP A 30 12.89 3.04 10.81
CA ASP A 30 11.90 3.95 10.22
C ASP A 30 12.13 4.21 8.73
N LYS A 31 13.00 3.43 8.10
CA LYS A 31 13.30 3.60 6.67
C LYS A 31 12.21 3.08 5.77
N ALA A 32 11.52 2.03 6.21
CA ALA A 32 10.42 1.47 5.44
C ALA A 32 9.28 1.10 6.37
N LYS A 33 8.06 1.35 5.92
CA LYS A 33 6.84 0.99 6.64
C LYS A 33 6.14 -0.14 5.88
N PHE A 34 5.65 -1.15 6.61
CA PHE A 34 4.95 -2.29 6.04
C PHE A 34 3.54 -2.37 6.57
N ALA A 35 2.61 -2.70 5.68
CA ALA A 35 1.21 -2.93 6.03
C ALA A 35 0.63 -4.02 5.15
N VAL A 36 -0.32 -4.77 5.70
CA VAL A 36 -1.14 -5.69 4.90
C VAL A 36 -2.48 -5.04 4.66
N ILE A 37 -2.90 -4.97 3.42
CA ILE A 37 -4.14 -4.32 2.99
C ILE A 37 -5.07 -5.35 2.39
N GLU A 38 -6.35 -5.25 2.75
CA GLU A 38 -7.41 -6.05 2.15
C GLU A 38 -8.43 -5.09 1.53
N THR A 39 -8.89 -5.42 0.35
CA THR A 39 -9.90 -4.61 -0.35
C THR A 39 -10.80 -5.49 -1.20
N GLU A 40 -12.08 -5.11 -1.29
CA GLU A 40 -13.05 -5.76 -2.18
C GLU A 40 -13.06 -5.09 -3.56
N THR A 41 -12.85 -3.78 -3.62
CA THR A 41 -13.00 -3.00 -4.84
C THR A 41 -11.75 -2.20 -5.24
N GLY A 42 -10.80 -2.03 -4.33
CA GLY A 42 -9.58 -1.28 -4.57
C GLY A 42 -9.61 0.10 -3.91
N HIS A 43 -8.59 0.88 -4.18
CA HIS A 43 -8.46 2.27 -3.75
C HIS A 43 -8.95 3.14 -4.91
N GLU A 44 -10.21 3.58 -4.85
CA GLU A 44 -10.86 4.25 -5.98
C GLU A 44 -10.38 5.68 -6.22
N ALA A 45 -10.00 6.40 -5.18
CA ALA A 45 -9.48 7.75 -5.32
C ALA A 45 -8.05 7.70 -5.86
N ARG A 46 -7.72 8.66 -6.75
CA ARG A 46 -6.35 8.84 -7.19
C ARG A 46 -5.56 9.55 -6.10
N ILE A 47 -4.39 9.05 -5.82
CA ILE A 47 -3.50 9.64 -4.82
C ILE A 47 -2.11 9.84 -5.40
N ARG A 48 -1.40 10.80 -4.81
CA ARG A 48 0.02 11.03 -5.06
C ARG A 48 0.72 11.21 -3.72
N GLU A 49 1.74 10.39 -3.47
CA GLU A 49 2.63 10.57 -2.34
C GLU A 49 3.90 11.24 -2.86
N LYS A 50 4.25 12.37 -2.28
CA LYS A 50 5.35 13.18 -2.81
C LYS A 50 6.74 12.64 -2.51
N ASP A 51 6.89 11.95 -1.38
CA ASP A 51 8.20 11.54 -0.88
C ASP A 51 8.42 10.03 -0.82
N CYS A 52 7.35 9.25 -0.78
CA CYS A 52 7.47 7.80 -0.66
C CYS A 52 7.32 7.10 -1.99
N ASP A 53 8.15 6.08 -2.21
CA ASP A 53 7.85 5.05 -3.19
C ASP A 53 6.90 4.06 -2.55
N PHE A 54 5.89 3.62 -3.28
CA PHE A 54 4.96 2.58 -2.84
C PHE A 54 5.27 1.30 -3.58
N HIS A 55 5.40 0.21 -2.82
CA HIS A 55 5.60 -1.13 -3.38
C HIS A 55 4.46 -2.01 -2.90
N TYR A 56 3.65 -2.52 -3.81
CA TYR A 56 2.56 -3.43 -3.50
C TYR A 56 2.88 -4.82 -4.03
N TYR A 57 2.96 -5.79 -3.15
CA TYR A 57 3.05 -7.18 -3.53
C TYR A 57 1.68 -7.82 -3.39
N ILE A 58 1.18 -8.41 -4.47
CA ILE A 58 -0.16 -8.99 -4.47
C ILE A 58 -0.10 -10.37 -3.83
N LEU A 59 -0.66 -10.48 -2.61
CA LEU A 59 -0.68 -11.72 -1.84
C LEU A 59 -1.79 -12.65 -2.31
N GLU A 60 -2.95 -12.09 -2.66
CA GLU A 60 -4.12 -12.83 -3.11
C GLU A 60 -4.95 -11.97 -4.04
N GLY A 61 -5.65 -12.61 -4.97
CA GLY A 61 -6.58 -11.94 -5.85
C GLY A 61 -5.95 -11.39 -7.11
N LYS A 62 -6.69 -10.51 -7.78
CA LYS A 62 -6.28 -9.85 -9.02
C LYS A 62 -6.98 -8.52 -9.19
N GLY A 63 -6.41 -7.66 -10.00
CA GLY A 63 -6.97 -6.34 -10.25
C GLY A 63 -6.16 -5.57 -11.26
N ASN A 64 -6.27 -4.25 -11.18
CA ASN A 64 -5.56 -3.32 -12.07
C ASN A 64 -4.96 -2.19 -11.27
N PHE A 65 -3.78 -1.75 -11.67
CA PHE A 65 -3.20 -0.49 -11.21
C PHE A 65 -3.21 0.51 -12.35
N GLU A 66 -3.67 1.73 -12.07
CA GLU A 66 -3.54 2.86 -12.98
C GLU A 66 -2.48 3.79 -12.39
N ILE A 67 -1.35 3.92 -13.09
CA ILE A 67 -0.21 4.71 -12.64
C ILE A 67 0.13 5.71 -13.73
N ASP A 68 0.01 6.99 -13.42
CA ASP A 68 0.21 8.09 -14.37
C ASP A 68 -0.55 7.88 -15.69
N GLY A 69 -1.80 7.39 -15.56
CA GLY A 69 -2.68 7.16 -16.71
C GLY A 69 -2.51 5.82 -17.40
N LYS A 70 -1.48 5.06 -17.06
CA LYS A 70 -1.27 3.73 -17.65
C LYS A 70 -1.92 2.66 -16.78
N ILE A 71 -2.73 1.81 -17.39
CA ILE A 71 -3.43 0.73 -16.70
C ILE A 71 -2.70 -0.59 -16.96
N GLU A 72 -2.36 -1.31 -15.89
CA GLU A 72 -1.76 -2.63 -15.97
C GLU A 72 -2.51 -3.61 -15.09
N GLU A 73 -2.78 -4.79 -15.62
CA GLU A 73 -3.38 -5.88 -14.86
C GLU A 73 -2.36 -6.51 -13.92
N CYS A 74 -2.83 -6.97 -12.76
CA CYS A 74 -2.00 -7.67 -11.80
C CYS A 74 -2.75 -8.79 -11.13
N GLN A 75 -2.00 -9.74 -10.58
CA GLN A 75 -2.54 -10.88 -9.86
C GLN A 75 -1.55 -11.37 -8.82
N LYS A 76 -1.97 -12.35 -8.02
CA LYS A 76 -1.13 -12.98 -6.99
C LYS A 76 0.29 -13.23 -7.50
N GLY A 77 1.27 -12.77 -6.74
CA GLY A 77 2.69 -12.92 -7.06
C GLY A 77 3.30 -11.75 -7.82
N ASP A 78 2.48 -10.79 -8.28
CA ASP A 78 3.00 -9.61 -8.97
C ASP A 78 3.40 -8.51 -8.01
N LEU A 79 4.36 -7.71 -8.44
CA LEU A 79 4.84 -6.54 -7.69
C LEU A 79 4.52 -5.27 -8.48
N ALA A 80 3.78 -4.35 -7.86
CA ALA A 80 3.53 -3.03 -8.43
C ALA A 80 4.42 -2.01 -7.72
N ILE A 81 5.14 -1.21 -8.48
CA ILE A 81 6.00 -0.15 -7.95
C ILE A 81 5.48 1.19 -8.44
N ILE A 82 5.17 2.07 -7.48
CA ILE A 82 4.71 3.42 -7.77
C ILE A 82 5.79 4.37 -7.25
N PRO A 83 6.58 4.97 -8.15
CA PRO A 83 7.59 5.96 -7.75
C PRO A 83 6.95 7.16 -7.08
N SER A 84 7.68 7.78 -6.15
CA SER A 84 7.22 9.02 -5.51
C SER A 84 6.85 10.06 -6.58
N GLY A 85 5.77 10.79 -6.35
CA GLY A 85 5.28 11.80 -7.28
C GLY A 85 4.32 11.28 -8.34
N SER A 86 4.21 9.99 -8.54
CA SER A 86 3.25 9.42 -9.48
C SER A 86 1.83 9.44 -8.92
N ILE A 87 0.85 9.66 -9.79
CA ILE A 87 -0.57 9.63 -9.42
C ILE A 87 -1.10 8.25 -9.74
N PHE A 88 -1.72 7.59 -8.77
CA PHE A 88 -2.18 6.22 -8.97
C PHE A 88 -3.47 5.90 -8.24
N LYS A 89 -4.11 4.86 -8.69
CA LYS A 89 -5.22 4.18 -8.02
C LYS A 89 -5.17 2.70 -8.40
N TYR A 90 -5.90 1.87 -7.70
CA TYR A 90 -6.04 0.46 -8.07
C TYR A 90 -7.47 -0.02 -7.83
N SER A 91 -7.83 -1.10 -8.52
CA SER A 91 -9.15 -1.71 -8.44
C SER A 91 -9.04 -3.23 -8.41
N GLY A 92 -10.07 -3.87 -7.86
CA GLY A 92 -10.17 -5.31 -7.78
C GLY A 92 -10.16 -5.82 -6.35
N LYS A 93 -10.56 -7.08 -6.21
CA LYS A 93 -10.55 -7.75 -4.90
C LYS A 93 -9.18 -8.36 -4.68
N MET A 94 -8.43 -7.82 -3.72
CA MET A 94 -7.05 -8.20 -3.49
C MET A 94 -6.67 -8.13 -2.01
N LYS A 95 -5.64 -8.90 -1.68
CA LYS A 95 -4.88 -8.75 -0.45
C LYS A 95 -3.45 -8.39 -0.84
N LEU A 96 -2.93 -7.32 -0.26
CA LEU A 96 -1.69 -6.68 -0.70
C LEU A 96 -0.75 -6.50 0.50
N LEU A 97 0.55 -6.71 0.26
CA LEU A 97 1.58 -6.22 1.17
C LEU A 97 2.07 -4.90 0.62
N LEU A 98 1.92 -3.84 1.39
CA LEU A 98 2.40 -2.51 1.04
C LEU A 98 3.69 -2.20 1.78
N MET A 99 4.71 -1.77 1.05
CA MET A 99 5.92 -1.21 1.63
C MET A 99 6.08 0.21 1.12
N THR A 100 6.21 1.18 2.05
CA THR A 100 6.52 2.56 1.69
C THR A 100 7.93 2.90 2.12
N ILE A 101 8.68 3.55 1.27
CA ILE A 101 10.06 3.99 1.51
C ILE A 101 10.16 5.47 1.13
N PRO A 102 10.52 6.35 2.06
CA PRO A 102 10.73 6.18 3.50
C PRO A 102 9.43 5.92 4.26
N TRP A 103 9.45 5.99 5.59
CA TRP A 103 8.24 5.81 6.40
C TRP A 103 7.16 6.80 5.98
N TRP A 104 5.97 6.28 5.66
CA TRP A 104 4.87 7.09 5.17
C TRP A 104 4.35 8.06 6.23
N ARG A 105 4.00 9.29 5.78
CA ARG A 105 3.39 10.32 6.59
C ARG A 105 2.17 10.88 5.86
N PRO A 106 1.02 11.02 6.54
CA PRO A 106 -0.21 11.43 5.87
C PRO A 106 -0.16 12.83 5.26
N GLU A 107 0.61 13.75 5.83
CA GLU A 107 0.70 15.12 5.34
C GLU A 107 1.34 15.25 3.96
N GLN A 108 1.98 14.20 3.47
CA GLN A 108 2.63 14.18 2.16
C GLN A 108 1.74 13.62 1.06
N GLU A 109 0.60 13.06 1.43
CA GLU A 109 -0.31 12.44 0.47
C GLU A 109 -1.35 13.43 -0.03
N GLU A 110 -1.55 13.46 -1.34
CA GLU A 110 -2.57 14.26 -1.99
C GLU A 110 -3.62 13.36 -2.60
N THR A 111 -4.89 13.73 -2.45
CA THR A 111 -6.02 13.00 -3.02
C THR A 111 -6.64 13.84 -4.14
N PHE A 112 -6.95 13.20 -5.24
CA PHE A 112 -7.53 13.85 -6.43
C PHE A 112 -8.94 13.38 -6.71
#